data_c0806450acd73b79e5062d11d54c4292
#
_entry.id   c0806450acd73b79e5062d11d54c4292
#
_cell.length_a   1.000
_cell.length_b   1.000
_cell.length_c   1.000
_cell.angle_alpha   90.00
_cell.angle_beta   90.00
_cell.angle_gamma   90.00
#
_symmetry.space_group_name_H-M   'P 1'
#
loop_
_entity.id
_entity.type
_entity.pdbx_description
1 polymer ?
#
loop_
_entity_poly.entity_id
_entity_poly.type
_entity_poly.pdbx_seq_one_letter_code
_entity_poly.pdbx_strand_id
1 'polypeptide(L)'
;MNRDVFYFGEKPNVHPKERYAYNLTDATKRSKTEHFWIINEHCKYEKFDWNFDFDFLADDSEQKINVWPSIYQKNSGTMLCSKHSKPDVIYRHDVAPLLTTKQYSPDIIFMSNGEECQEENFEQLLRVTKNLPNKVKKIENINGRVRSFHAAAEEAESSWFYIVFAKLFINDDFKFDYVFDYTKPKHYIFYALNPVNGLVYGHQSLVLYNRRLVLETSGKELDFTMEGKHAVVEQLVGTANFNFSAYSTWKTAFRECIKLCHKQDERSKERLNVWLTKAEGNFAEYCLLGSKDAVEYYNIVNGNYEKLMLTYEWDWLENYYKTKYRI
;
A
#
# COMPACT_ATOMS: atom_id res chain seq x y z
N MET A 1 37.30 -8.98 11.47
CA MET A 1 37.99 -8.23 10.39
C MET A 1 37.68 -6.76 10.48
N ASN A 2 38.66 -5.86 10.33
CA ASN A 2 38.41 -4.44 10.40
C ASN A 2 38.01 -3.96 8.99
N ARG A 3 36.74 -3.99 8.67
CA ARG A 3 36.23 -3.51 7.37
C ARG A 3 36.08 -1.99 7.35
N ASP A 4 36.30 -1.38 6.22
CA ASP A 4 35.99 0.03 6.04
C ASP A 4 34.46 0.24 6.09
N VAL A 5 34.04 1.40 6.62
CA VAL A 5 32.66 1.77 6.78
C VAL A 5 32.43 3.10 6.10
N PHE A 6 31.48 3.15 5.18
CA PHE A 6 31.08 4.34 4.45
C PHE A 6 29.61 4.65 4.69
N TYR A 7 29.25 5.91 4.50
CA TYR A 7 27.85 6.33 4.48
C TYR A 7 27.58 7.27 3.30
N PHE A 8 26.34 7.29 2.84
CA PHE A 8 25.83 8.25 1.86
C PHE A 8 24.78 9.13 2.55
N GLY A 9 24.72 10.42 2.21
CA GLY A 9 23.80 11.35 2.84
C GLY A 9 24.26 11.83 4.22
N GLU A 10 23.39 11.79 5.21
CA GLU A 10 23.70 12.26 6.56
C GLU A 10 24.55 11.26 7.33
N LYS A 11 25.40 11.79 8.21
CA LYS A 11 26.30 10.99 9.03
C LYS A 11 25.55 10.24 10.12
N PRO A 12 25.55 8.88 10.12
CA PRO A 12 24.79 8.10 11.10
C PRO A 12 25.37 8.16 12.53
N ASN A 13 26.66 8.50 12.70
CA ASN A 13 27.38 8.52 13.98
C ASN A 13 27.33 7.19 14.77
N VAL A 14 27.45 6.08 14.07
CA VAL A 14 27.30 4.74 14.64
C VAL A 14 28.58 3.93 14.64
N HIS A 15 29.59 4.33 13.87
CA HIS A 15 30.88 3.68 13.80
C HIS A 15 32.03 4.72 13.86
N PRO A 16 33.08 4.52 14.70
CA PRO A 16 34.13 5.52 14.92
C PRO A 16 34.97 5.83 13.67
N LYS A 17 35.00 4.93 12.70
CA LYS A 17 35.80 5.05 11.47
C LYS A 17 34.90 5.26 10.21
N GLU A 18 33.65 5.64 10.38
CA GLU A 18 32.78 5.89 9.23
C GLU A 18 33.22 7.09 8.42
N ARG A 19 33.15 6.97 7.09
CA ARG A 19 33.59 7.98 6.13
C ARG A 19 32.49 8.25 5.12
N TYR A 20 32.36 9.51 4.76
CA TYR A 20 31.44 9.89 3.70
C TYR A 20 31.93 9.38 2.34
N ALA A 21 31.02 8.84 1.53
CA ALA A 21 31.25 8.55 0.12
C ALA A 21 30.08 9.09 -0.73
N TYR A 22 30.38 9.55 -1.92
CA TYR A 22 29.37 10.12 -2.83
C TYR A 22 28.45 9.03 -3.42
N ASN A 23 28.99 7.86 -3.67
CA ASN A 23 28.29 6.71 -4.23
C ASN A 23 29.14 5.43 -4.04
N LEU A 24 28.61 4.30 -4.50
CA LEU A 24 29.28 3.02 -4.41
C LEU A 24 30.66 3.03 -5.09
N THR A 25 30.80 3.65 -6.26
CA THR A 25 32.06 3.73 -7.00
C THR A 25 33.13 4.48 -6.21
N ASP A 26 32.75 5.59 -5.54
CA ASP A 26 33.67 6.35 -4.67
C ASP A 26 34.07 5.53 -3.44
N ALA A 27 33.11 4.86 -2.78
CA ALA A 27 33.38 3.98 -1.66
C ALA A 27 34.34 2.84 -2.06
N THR A 28 34.08 2.18 -3.20
CA THR A 28 34.93 1.12 -3.76
C THR A 28 36.37 1.58 -3.99
N LYS A 29 36.56 2.74 -4.62
CA LYS A 29 37.89 3.30 -4.87
C LYS A 29 38.66 3.65 -3.61
N ARG A 30 37.93 4.11 -2.57
CA ARG A 30 38.52 4.59 -1.32
C ARG A 30 38.65 3.52 -0.25
N SER A 31 38.02 2.37 -0.45
CA SER A 31 38.13 1.25 0.48
C SER A 31 39.55 0.70 0.49
N LYS A 32 40.08 0.52 1.67
CA LYS A 32 41.37 -0.16 1.92
C LYS A 32 41.20 -1.65 2.16
N THR A 33 39.96 -2.06 2.47
CA THR A 33 39.59 -3.46 2.72
C THR A 33 38.89 -4.06 1.52
N GLU A 34 39.04 -5.36 1.31
CA GLU A 34 38.40 -6.09 0.21
C GLU A 34 36.89 -5.99 0.28
N HIS A 35 36.33 -6.16 1.47
CA HIS A 35 34.90 -5.96 1.74
C HIS A 35 34.75 -4.76 2.67
N PHE A 36 33.69 -3.99 2.43
CA PHE A 36 33.36 -2.78 3.17
C PHE A 36 31.87 -2.62 3.38
N TRP A 37 31.51 -1.94 4.45
CA TRP A 37 30.12 -1.62 4.77
C TRP A 37 29.72 -0.29 4.16
N ILE A 38 28.49 -0.22 3.69
CA ILE A 38 27.78 1.03 3.45
C ILE A 38 26.61 1.09 4.42
N ILE A 39 26.59 2.08 5.27
CA ILE A 39 25.62 2.25 6.35
C ILE A 39 24.64 3.37 6.03
N ASN A 40 23.52 3.37 6.74
CA ASN A 40 22.42 4.28 6.52
C ASN A 40 21.96 4.87 7.85
N GLU A 41 21.70 6.19 7.90
CA GLU A 41 21.23 6.92 9.07
C GLU A 41 19.88 6.44 9.60
N HIS A 42 19.11 5.74 8.79
CA HIS A 42 17.79 5.21 9.18
C HIS A 42 17.86 3.84 9.86
N CYS A 43 19.04 3.23 9.96
CA CYS A 43 19.25 1.95 10.62
C CYS A 43 19.81 2.13 12.04
N LYS A 44 19.40 1.25 12.96
CA LYS A 44 19.98 1.16 14.30
C LYS A 44 21.07 0.10 14.31
N TYR A 45 22.23 0.46 14.84
CA TYR A 45 23.43 -0.40 14.85
C TYR A 45 23.87 -0.86 16.24
N GLU A 46 23.04 -0.70 17.27
CA GLU A 46 23.39 -0.95 18.68
C GLU A 46 23.87 -2.38 18.96
N LYS A 47 23.38 -3.36 18.19
CA LYS A 47 23.78 -4.77 18.29
C LYS A 47 24.35 -5.29 16.98
N PHE A 48 24.86 -4.41 16.13
CA PHE A 48 25.34 -4.79 14.82
C PHE A 48 26.69 -5.48 14.90
N ASP A 49 26.78 -6.67 14.32
CA ASP A 49 28.05 -7.40 14.22
C ASP A 49 28.86 -6.93 13.01
N TRP A 50 29.73 -5.98 13.23
CA TRP A 50 30.62 -5.44 12.20
C TRP A 50 31.58 -6.49 11.58
N ASN A 51 31.74 -7.65 12.22
CA ASN A 51 32.56 -8.77 11.74
C ASN A 51 31.72 -9.83 11.02
N PHE A 52 30.41 -9.60 10.90
CA PHE A 52 29.54 -10.54 10.18
C PHE A 52 30.18 -10.98 8.87
N ASP A 53 30.25 -12.28 8.65
CA ASP A 53 30.86 -12.88 7.48
C ASP A 53 29.88 -13.80 6.78
N PHE A 54 29.96 -13.80 5.45
CA PHE A 54 29.27 -14.76 4.60
C PHE A 54 30.27 -15.83 4.19
N ASP A 55 29.78 -16.99 3.85
CA ASP A 55 30.51 -17.90 3.00
C ASP A 55 30.49 -17.38 1.55
N PHE A 56 31.36 -16.39 1.31
CA PHE A 56 31.49 -15.76 0.00
C PHE A 56 31.94 -16.75 -1.10
N LEU A 57 32.52 -17.90 -0.74
CA LEU A 57 33.00 -18.89 -1.69
C LEU A 57 31.85 -19.79 -2.18
N ALA A 58 30.83 -20.00 -1.36
CA ALA A 58 29.71 -20.87 -1.70
C ALA A 58 28.75 -20.30 -2.74
N ASP A 59 28.85 -18.98 -3.04
CA ASP A 59 27.71 -18.30 -3.65
C ASP A 59 28.02 -17.27 -4.75
N ASP A 60 29.18 -17.31 -5.40
CA ASP A 60 29.63 -16.28 -6.36
C ASP A 60 29.49 -14.84 -5.85
N SER A 61 29.57 -14.65 -4.56
CA SER A 61 29.12 -13.44 -3.86
C SER A 61 30.09 -12.27 -3.99
N GLU A 62 31.29 -12.45 -4.51
CA GLU A 62 32.24 -11.36 -4.71
C GLU A 62 31.72 -10.24 -5.61
N GLN A 63 30.83 -10.60 -6.55
CA GLN A 63 30.22 -9.63 -7.48
C GLN A 63 28.91 -9.08 -6.96
N LYS A 64 28.33 -9.65 -5.92
CA LYS A 64 27.03 -9.26 -5.37
C LYS A 64 27.17 -8.15 -4.33
N ILE A 65 26.22 -7.22 -4.34
CA ILE A 65 25.97 -6.31 -3.24
C ILE A 65 24.99 -7.00 -2.31
N ASN A 66 25.41 -7.32 -1.11
CA ASN A 66 24.53 -7.88 -0.09
C ASN A 66 23.82 -6.74 0.61
N VAL A 67 22.48 -6.69 0.53
CA VAL A 67 21.66 -5.60 1.07
C VAL A 67 20.73 -6.13 2.13
N TRP A 68 20.76 -5.50 3.29
CA TRP A 68 19.70 -5.57 4.30
C TRP A 68 18.83 -4.34 4.10
N PRO A 69 17.64 -4.47 3.51
CA PRO A 69 16.86 -3.32 3.10
C PRO A 69 16.43 -2.49 4.30
N SER A 70 16.58 -1.17 4.17
CA SER A 70 15.91 -0.22 5.04
C SER A 70 14.46 -0.10 4.61
N ILE A 71 13.58 -0.10 5.57
CA ILE A 71 12.14 0.08 5.34
C ILE A 71 11.75 1.55 5.19
N TYR A 72 12.65 2.48 5.48
CA TYR A 72 12.39 3.92 5.45
C TYR A 72 12.71 4.60 4.12
N GLN A 73 13.58 4.03 3.29
CA GLN A 73 13.98 4.65 2.03
C GLN A 73 13.97 3.69 0.85
N LYS A 74 13.70 4.26 -0.32
CA LYS A 74 13.55 3.58 -1.61
C LYS A 74 14.72 2.71 -2.01
N ASN A 75 15.95 3.04 -1.60
CA ASN A 75 17.15 2.54 -2.26
C ASN A 75 18.25 2.01 -1.34
N SER A 76 18.15 2.10 -0.03
CA SER A 76 19.28 1.70 0.77
C SER A 76 18.96 1.20 2.15
N GLY A 77 19.27 -0.02 2.37
CA GLY A 77 19.59 -0.55 3.69
C GLY A 77 21.07 -0.47 3.93
N THR A 78 21.52 -1.21 4.92
CA THR A 78 22.92 -1.47 5.11
C THR A 78 23.41 -2.44 4.05
N MET A 79 24.55 -2.17 3.46
CA MET A 79 25.12 -2.99 2.40
C MET A 79 26.49 -3.49 2.80
N LEU A 80 26.77 -4.76 2.48
CA LEU A 80 28.12 -5.30 2.48
C LEU A 80 28.54 -5.49 1.02
N CYS A 81 29.56 -4.76 0.63
CA CYS A 81 30.09 -4.74 -0.73
C CYS A 81 31.51 -5.29 -0.75
N SER A 82 31.92 -5.88 -1.87
CA SER A 82 33.31 -6.10 -2.21
C SER A 82 33.81 -5.05 -3.19
N LYS A 83 35.12 -4.99 -3.41
CA LYS A 83 35.70 -4.16 -4.47
C LYS A 83 35.29 -4.60 -5.88
N HIS A 84 34.80 -5.82 -6.01
CA HIS A 84 34.35 -6.42 -7.27
C HIS A 84 32.83 -6.39 -7.43
N SER A 85 32.11 -5.85 -6.45
CA SER A 85 30.64 -5.75 -6.51
C SER A 85 30.17 -4.93 -7.70
N LYS A 86 29.19 -5.46 -8.43
CA LYS A 86 28.55 -4.79 -9.56
C LYS A 86 27.25 -4.15 -9.11
N PRO A 87 26.97 -2.90 -9.49
CA PRO A 87 25.77 -2.18 -9.07
C PRO A 87 24.46 -2.91 -9.38
N ASP A 88 24.44 -3.70 -10.44
CA ASP A 88 23.24 -4.40 -10.92
C ASP A 88 23.06 -5.80 -10.29
N VAL A 89 24.05 -6.28 -9.54
CA VAL A 89 24.01 -7.60 -8.91
C VAL A 89 23.74 -7.45 -7.43
N ILE A 90 22.45 -7.40 -7.06
CA ILE A 90 22.03 -7.18 -5.69
C ILE A 90 21.43 -8.48 -5.12
N TYR A 91 21.97 -8.96 -4.01
CA TYR A 91 21.36 -9.99 -3.20
C TYR A 91 20.71 -9.36 -1.97
N ARG A 92 19.41 -9.55 -1.82
CA ARG A 92 18.63 -9.01 -0.70
C ARG A 92 18.40 -10.10 0.34
N HIS A 93 18.83 -9.84 1.54
CA HIS A 93 18.62 -10.74 2.66
C HIS A 93 17.20 -10.59 3.20
N ASP A 94 16.52 -11.72 3.37
CA ASP A 94 15.15 -11.77 3.90
C ASP A 94 15.08 -11.45 5.40
N VAL A 95 16.17 -11.72 6.10
CA VAL A 95 16.32 -11.44 7.53
C VAL A 95 17.57 -10.61 7.71
N ALA A 96 17.44 -9.43 8.30
CA ALA A 96 18.58 -8.71 8.84
C ALA A 96 18.81 -9.21 10.28
N PRO A 97 19.64 -10.23 10.51
CA PRO A 97 19.73 -10.89 11.81
C PRO A 97 20.18 -9.94 12.92
N LEU A 98 20.62 -8.73 12.57
CA LEU A 98 21.29 -7.83 13.50
C LEU A 98 20.97 -6.34 13.30
N LEU A 99 20.15 -6.00 12.33
CA LEU A 99 19.66 -4.64 12.17
C LEU A 99 18.35 -4.46 12.93
N THR A 100 18.44 -3.94 14.14
CA THR A 100 17.25 -3.30 14.72
C THR A 100 17.00 -2.00 13.94
N THR A 101 16.23 -2.08 12.89
CA THR A 101 15.67 -0.86 12.29
C THR A 101 14.88 -0.12 13.38
N LYS A 102 14.85 1.20 13.33
CA LYS A 102 13.83 1.96 14.04
C LYS A 102 12.49 1.31 13.72
N GLN A 103 11.58 1.23 14.69
CA GLN A 103 10.27 0.66 14.46
C GLN A 103 9.69 1.28 13.18
N TYR A 104 9.35 0.42 12.25
CA TYR A 104 8.83 0.86 10.96
C TYR A 104 7.44 1.43 11.14
N SER A 105 7.29 2.65 10.75
CA SER A 105 6.04 3.36 10.84
C SER A 105 5.70 3.90 9.45
N PRO A 106 4.96 3.10 8.64
CA PRO A 106 4.54 3.54 7.32
C PRO A 106 3.76 4.84 7.41
N ASP A 107 3.98 5.75 6.46
CA ASP A 107 3.14 6.94 6.35
C ASP A 107 1.68 6.53 6.13
N ILE A 108 0.77 7.38 6.60
CA ILE A 108 -0.66 7.21 6.43
C ILE A 108 -1.17 8.35 5.56
N ILE A 109 -1.68 8.00 4.39
CA ILE A 109 -2.27 8.95 3.46
C ILE A 109 -3.79 8.81 3.52
N PHE A 110 -4.46 9.80 4.08
CA PHE A 110 -5.91 9.89 4.02
C PHE A 110 -6.32 10.42 2.65
N MET A 111 -7.12 9.64 1.93
CA MET A 111 -7.55 9.98 0.57
C MET A 111 -9.04 10.28 0.54
N SER A 112 -9.39 11.49 0.12
CA SER A 112 -10.76 11.98 0.00
C SER A 112 -11.09 12.46 -1.41
N ASN A 113 -12.33 12.21 -1.83
CA ASN A 113 -12.91 12.73 -3.07
C ASN A 113 -14.26 13.43 -2.81
N GLY A 114 -14.42 14.06 -1.65
CA GLY A 114 -15.63 14.76 -1.26
C GLY A 114 -16.71 13.84 -0.67
N GLU A 115 -16.30 12.76 0.02
CA GLU A 115 -17.21 11.89 0.76
C GLU A 115 -17.89 12.67 1.91
N GLU A 116 -19.19 12.47 2.09
CA GLU A 116 -20.00 13.19 3.09
C GLU A 116 -19.48 13.03 4.53
N CYS A 117 -18.82 11.90 4.84
CA CYS A 117 -18.24 11.57 6.16
C CYS A 117 -16.74 11.89 6.29
N GLN A 118 -16.14 12.57 5.32
CA GLN A 118 -14.68 12.71 5.25
C GLN A 118 -14.08 13.41 6.48
N GLU A 119 -14.71 14.47 6.97
CA GLU A 119 -14.16 15.23 8.11
C GLU A 119 -14.22 14.43 9.41
N GLU A 120 -15.38 13.80 9.69
CA GLU A 120 -15.55 12.95 10.88
C GLU A 120 -14.56 11.78 10.86
N ASN A 121 -14.40 11.13 9.70
CA ASN A 121 -13.49 10.00 9.56
C ASN A 121 -12.02 10.42 9.62
N PHE A 122 -11.69 11.63 9.17
CA PHE A 122 -10.35 12.18 9.31
C PHE A 122 -10.02 12.53 10.76
N GLU A 123 -10.95 13.16 11.49
CA GLU A 123 -10.80 13.43 12.92
C GLU A 123 -10.64 12.12 13.71
N GLN A 124 -11.41 11.08 13.36
CA GLN A 124 -11.27 9.76 13.95
C GLN A 124 -9.86 9.19 13.68
N LEU A 125 -9.37 9.28 12.45
CA LEU A 125 -8.02 8.84 12.11
C LEU A 125 -6.96 9.59 12.93
N LEU A 126 -7.05 10.90 13.04
CA LEU A 126 -6.12 11.71 13.83
C LEU A 126 -6.16 11.33 15.32
N ARG A 127 -7.34 11.03 15.85
CA ARG A 127 -7.49 10.55 17.24
C ARG A 127 -6.78 9.22 17.47
N VAL A 128 -7.01 8.25 16.59
CA VAL A 128 -6.39 6.91 16.65
C VAL A 128 -4.86 6.98 16.49
N THR A 129 -4.37 7.87 15.65
CA THR A 129 -2.94 7.98 15.34
C THR A 129 -2.17 8.94 16.25
N LYS A 130 -2.85 9.68 17.15
CA LYS A 130 -2.25 10.75 17.96
C LYS A 130 -0.95 10.36 18.68
N ASN A 131 -0.87 9.12 19.17
CA ASN A 131 0.28 8.62 19.91
C ASN A 131 1.11 7.60 19.11
N LEU A 132 0.85 7.46 17.84
CA LEU A 132 1.58 6.58 16.95
C LEU A 132 2.72 7.35 16.24
N PRO A 133 3.80 6.67 15.88
CA PRO A 133 4.92 7.29 15.19
C PRO A 133 4.67 7.55 13.69
N ASN A 134 3.51 7.12 13.17
CA ASN A 134 3.14 7.27 11.77
C ASN A 134 2.85 8.74 11.42
N LYS A 135 3.40 9.22 10.30
CA LYS A 135 3.03 10.53 9.76
C LYS A 135 1.70 10.42 9.04
N VAL A 136 0.75 11.28 9.37
CA VAL A 136 -0.56 11.37 8.69
C VAL A 136 -0.55 12.55 7.75
N LYS A 137 -0.91 12.30 6.50
CA LYS A 137 -1.06 13.33 5.45
C LYS A 137 -2.43 13.16 4.79
N LYS A 138 -2.95 14.24 4.21
CA LYS A 138 -4.26 14.24 3.55
C LYS A 138 -4.09 14.65 2.08
N ILE A 139 -4.73 13.93 1.17
CA ILE A 139 -4.87 14.31 -0.23
C ILE A 139 -6.35 14.33 -0.60
N GLU A 140 -6.75 15.33 -1.38
CA GLU A 140 -8.16 15.58 -1.66
C GLU A 140 -8.39 15.92 -3.13
N ASN A 141 -9.56 15.50 -3.64
CA ASN A 141 -10.10 15.93 -4.93
C ASN A 141 -9.16 15.70 -6.13
N ILE A 142 -8.39 14.63 -6.09
CA ILE A 142 -7.53 14.24 -7.22
C ILE A 142 -8.38 13.53 -8.27
N ASN A 143 -8.61 14.20 -9.39
CA ASN A 143 -9.38 13.60 -10.47
C ASN A 143 -8.61 12.49 -11.19
N GLY A 144 -9.27 11.35 -11.37
CA GLY A 144 -8.74 10.18 -12.05
C GLY A 144 -8.16 9.12 -11.11
N ARG A 145 -8.65 7.90 -11.26
CA ARG A 145 -8.31 6.76 -10.38
C ARG A 145 -6.80 6.54 -10.23
N VAL A 146 -6.09 6.36 -11.33
CA VAL A 146 -4.63 6.11 -11.30
C VAL A 146 -3.88 7.30 -10.70
N ARG A 147 -4.27 8.51 -11.09
CA ARG A 147 -3.64 9.75 -10.60
C ARG A 147 -3.76 9.92 -9.09
N SER A 148 -4.91 9.58 -8.50
CA SER A 148 -5.08 9.68 -7.04
C SER A 148 -4.18 8.70 -6.29
N PHE A 149 -4.01 7.47 -6.77
CA PHE A 149 -3.08 6.52 -6.15
C PHE A 149 -1.61 6.94 -6.34
N HIS A 150 -1.24 7.43 -7.53
CA HIS A 150 0.11 7.94 -7.77
C HIS A 150 0.41 9.15 -6.89
N ALA A 151 -0.52 10.11 -6.76
CA ALA A 151 -0.36 11.24 -5.86
C ALA A 151 -0.16 10.82 -4.39
N ALA A 152 -0.92 9.81 -3.92
CA ALA A 152 -0.72 9.24 -2.60
C ALA A 152 0.68 8.62 -2.44
N ALA A 153 1.16 7.91 -3.46
CA ALA A 153 2.49 7.33 -3.44
C ALA A 153 3.61 8.39 -3.54
N GLU A 154 3.39 9.48 -4.24
CA GLU A 154 4.33 10.60 -4.33
C GLU A 154 4.42 11.36 -3.01
N GLU A 155 3.28 11.55 -2.33
CA GLU A 155 3.21 12.20 -1.02
C GLU A 155 3.85 11.36 0.10
N ALA A 156 3.82 10.03 -0.01
CA ALA A 156 4.43 9.13 0.96
C ALA A 156 5.95 9.18 0.89
N GLU A 157 6.62 9.31 2.03
CA GLU A 157 8.08 9.25 2.18
C GLU A 157 8.57 7.81 2.39
N SER A 158 7.74 6.96 3.00
CA SER A 158 8.06 5.57 3.29
C SER A 158 7.84 4.64 2.09
N SER A 159 8.60 3.53 2.03
CA SER A 159 8.54 2.54 0.93
C SER A 159 7.24 1.74 0.90
N TRP A 160 6.59 1.58 2.04
CA TRP A 160 5.21 1.16 2.19
C TRP A 160 4.45 2.25 2.94
N PHE A 161 3.22 2.46 2.58
CA PHE A 161 2.36 3.46 3.20
C PHE A 161 0.92 2.99 3.22
N TYR A 162 0.18 3.41 4.21
CA TYR A 162 -1.25 3.15 4.27
C TYR A 162 -2.01 4.18 3.44
N ILE A 163 -2.96 3.73 2.63
CA ILE A 163 -4.05 4.59 2.16
C ILE A 163 -5.27 4.27 3.02
N VAL A 164 -5.79 5.30 3.66
CA VAL A 164 -7.06 5.30 4.37
C VAL A 164 -8.05 6.10 3.53
N PHE A 165 -9.03 5.43 2.94
CA PHE A 165 -10.07 6.13 2.19
C PHE A 165 -11.06 6.81 3.12
N ALA A 166 -11.52 8.00 2.74
CA ALA A 166 -12.36 8.87 3.55
C ALA A 166 -13.68 8.23 4.04
N LYS A 167 -14.14 7.17 3.40
CA LYS A 167 -15.32 6.40 3.83
C LYS A 167 -15.06 5.45 5.01
N LEU A 168 -13.80 5.22 5.40
CA LEU A 168 -13.47 4.31 6.50
C LEU A 168 -13.57 5.04 7.85
N PHE A 169 -14.51 4.62 8.67
CA PHE A 169 -14.48 4.89 10.10
C PHE A 169 -13.62 3.83 10.78
N ILE A 170 -12.41 4.21 11.17
CA ILE A 170 -11.42 3.28 11.70
C ILE A 170 -11.70 2.93 13.17
N ASN A 171 -11.42 1.69 13.57
CA ASN A 171 -11.59 1.24 14.95
C ASN A 171 -10.57 1.93 15.87
N ASP A 172 -10.99 2.26 17.10
CA ASP A 172 -10.16 2.95 18.09
C ASP A 172 -8.90 2.17 18.51
N ASP A 173 -8.92 0.86 18.40
CA ASP A 173 -7.84 -0.04 18.80
C ASP A 173 -6.85 -0.38 17.67
N PHE A 174 -7.07 0.11 16.45
CA PHE A 174 -6.18 -0.16 15.32
C PHE A 174 -4.88 0.66 15.41
N LYS A 175 -3.72 -0.02 15.35
CA LYS A 175 -2.42 0.59 15.68
C LYS A 175 -1.49 0.88 14.49
N PHE A 176 -1.88 0.55 13.26
CA PHE A 176 -1.02 0.72 12.06
C PHE A 176 0.38 0.08 12.20
N ASP A 177 0.50 -0.98 12.97
CA ASP A 177 1.75 -1.68 13.30
C ASP A 177 1.84 -3.09 12.68
N TYR A 178 1.10 -3.32 11.60
CA TYR A 178 1.09 -4.61 10.92
C TYR A 178 2.51 -5.03 10.49
N VAL A 179 2.92 -6.20 10.94
CA VAL A 179 4.22 -6.78 10.59
C VAL A 179 4.11 -7.54 9.28
N PHE A 180 4.94 -7.18 8.31
CA PHE A 180 4.94 -7.75 6.99
C PHE A 180 6.36 -8.02 6.48
N ASP A 181 6.46 -8.86 5.46
CA ASP A 181 7.72 -9.13 4.77
C ASP A 181 8.02 -8.02 3.77
N TYR A 182 8.83 -7.06 4.18
CA TYR A 182 9.23 -5.91 3.35
C TYR A 182 10.17 -6.26 2.19
N THR A 183 10.73 -7.48 2.17
CA THR A 183 11.59 -7.94 1.07
C THR A 183 10.79 -8.42 -0.13
N LYS A 184 9.53 -8.77 0.09
CA LYS A 184 8.60 -9.25 -0.95
C LYS A 184 7.56 -8.17 -1.30
N PRO A 185 7.84 -7.31 -2.30
CA PRO A 185 6.92 -6.23 -2.66
C PRO A 185 5.53 -6.76 -3.01
N LYS A 186 4.53 -6.36 -2.22
CA LYS A 186 3.10 -6.63 -2.43
C LYS A 186 2.24 -5.65 -1.64
N HIS A 187 0.99 -5.54 -1.99
CA HIS A 187 -0.01 -4.79 -1.22
C HIS A 187 -0.65 -5.69 -0.16
N TYR A 188 -1.07 -5.09 0.96
CA TYR A 188 -1.77 -5.79 2.04
C TYR A 188 -3.14 -5.15 2.25
N ILE A 189 -4.21 -5.90 1.96
CA ILE A 189 -5.60 -5.43 1.95
C ILE A 189 -6.27 -5.89 3.24
N PHE A 190 -6.73 -4.96 4.07
CA PHE A 190 -7.36 -5.26 5.34
C PHE A 190 -8.87 -5.48 5.19
N TYR A 191 -9.45 -6.18 6.15
CA TYR A 191 -10.90 -6.35 6.24
C TYR A 191 -11.58 -5.08 6.72
N ALA A 192 -12.70 -4.73 6.09
CA ALA A 192 -13.62 -3.72 6.57
C ALA A 192 -15.05 -4.27 6.59
N LEU A 193 -15.85 -3.78 7.54
CA LEU A 193 -17.27 -4.08 7.64
C LEU A 193 -18.04 -3.24 6.63
N ASN A 194 -18.90 -3.87 5.87
CA ASN A 194 -19.92 -3.21 5.07
C ASN A 194 -21.15 -2.93 5.96
N PRO A 195 -21.52 -1.67 6.20
CA PRO A 195 -22.58 -1.33 7.15
C PRO A 195 -23.98 -1.70 6.66
N VAL A 196 -24.15 -1.95 5.36
CA VAL A 196 -25.49 -2.17 4.77
C VAL A 196 -25.82 -3.66 4.68
N ASN A 197 -24.86 -4.52 4.40
CA ASN A 197 -25.12 -5.97 4.20
C ASN A 197 -24.34 -6.89 5.13
N GLY A 198 -23.53 -6.33 6.03
CA GLY A 198 -22.78 -7.07 7.04
C GLY A 198 -21.59 -7.87 6.51
N LEU A 199 -21.23 -7.74 5.23
CA LEU A 199 -20.04 -8.41 4.68
C LEU A 199 -18.76 -7.87 5.33
N VAL A 200 -17.88 -8.79 5.68
CA VAL A 200 -16.52 -8.50 6.18
C VAL A 200 -15.51 -9.19 5.27
N TYR A 201 -14.72 -8.40 4.56
CA TYR A 201 -13.70 -8.93 3.64
C TYR A 201 -12.65 -7.88 3.33
N GLY A 202 -11.58 -8.28 2.61
CA GLY A 202 -10.54 -7.37 2.16
C GLY A 202 -11.12 -6.26 1.28
N HIS A 203 -11.00 -5.03 1.76
CA HIS A 203 -11.63 -3.86 1.15
C HIS A 203 -10.63 -2.74 0.93
N GLN A 204 -10.76 -2.00 -0.16
CA GLN A 204 -9.88 -0.86 -0.46
C GLN A 204 -9.92 0.26 0.59
N SER A 205 -10.83 0.23 1.56
CA SER A 205 -10.90 1.27 2.60
C SER A 205 -9.61 1.46 3.37
N LEU A 206 -8.86 0.37 3.63
CA LEU A 206 -7.51 0.40 4.17
C LEU A 206 -6.64 -0.61 3.44
N VAL A 207 -5.56 -0.12 2.87
CA VAL A 207 -4.54 -0.96 2.25
C VAL A 207 -3.15 -0.41 2.59
N LEU A 208 -2.26 -1.30 2.99
CA LEU A 208 -0.83 -1.00 3.09
C LEU A 208 -0.21 -1.25 1.71
N TYR A 209 0.11 -0.18 1.02
CA TYR A 209 0.65 -0.20 -0.34
C TYR A 209 2.16 -0.25 -0.36
N ASN A 210 2.73 -1.04 -1.25
CA ASN A 210 4.11 -0.88 -1.66
C ASN A 210 4.21 0.27 -2.67
N ARG A 211 4.97 1.31 -2.33
CA ARG A 211 5.07 2.56 -3.09
C ARG A 211 5.52 2.35 -4.53
N ARG A 212 6.53 1.51 -4.73
CA ARG A 212 7.05 1.22 -6.07
C ARG A 212 5.98 0.56 -6.94
N LEU A 213 5.28 -0.46 -6.43
CA LEU A 213 4.23 -1.13 -7.19
C LEU A 213 3.09 -0.19 -7.55
N VAL A 214 2.72 0.74 -6.67
CA VAL A 214 1.72 1.76 -6.99
C VAL A 214 2.16 2.62 -8.17
N LEU A 215 3.41 3.12 -8.15
CA LEU A 215 3.94 3.98 -9.21
C LEU A 215 4.15 3.24 -10.55
N GLU A 216 4.33 1.92 -10.51
CA GLU A 216 4.44 1.06 -11.69
C GLU A 216 3.06 0.64 -12.26
N THR A 217 1.98 0.80 -11.46
CA THR A 217 0.62 0.39 -11.84
C THR A 217 0.03 1.34 -12.88
N SER A 218 -0.46 0.80 -13.99
CA SER A 218 -1.02 1.56 -15.12
C SER A 218 -2.55 1.64 -15.13
N GLY A 219 -3.23 0.92 -14.23
CA GLY A 219 -4.68 0.92 -14.10
C GLY A 219 -5.40 0.05 -15.14
N LYS A 220 -4.75 -1.02 -15.60
CA LYS A 220 -5.31 -1.97 -16.56
C LYS A 220 -6.39 -2.88 -15.99
N GLU A 221 -6.43 -3.05 -14.67
CA GLU A 221 -7.43 -3.86 -14.00
C GLU A 221 -8.59 -3.01 -13.48
N LEU A 222 -9.79 -3.58 -13.41
CA LEU A 222 -10.96 -2.92 -12.82
C LEU A 222 -10.72 -2.54 -11.36
N ASP A 223 -9.96 -3.35 -10.65
CA ASP A 223 -9.52 -3.03 -9.30
C ASP A 223 -8.03 -2.68 -9.31
N PHE A 224 -7.70 -1.42 -9.02
CA PHE A 224 -6.32 -0.91 -9.03
C PHE A 224 -5.37 -1.77 -8.19
N THR A 225 -5.82 -2.19 -7.01
CA THR A 225 -5.00 -2.96 -6.07
C THR A 225 -4.69 -4.37 -6.58
N MET A 226 -5.57 -4.93 -7.41
CA MET A 226 -5.43 -6.28 -7.96
C MET A 226 -4.43 -6.38 -9.11
N GLU A 227 -4.05 -5.27 -9.74
CA GLU A 227 -3.01 -5.27 -10.78
C GLU A 227 -1.64 -5.65 -10.21
N GLY A 228 -1.35 -5.28 -8.96
CA GLY A 228 -0.12 -5.64 -8.26
C GLY A 228 -0.22 -6.95 -7.47
N LYS A 229 0.94 -7.49 -7.08
CA LYS A 229 0.99 -8.57 -6.08
C LYS A 229 0.34 -8.10 -4.79
N HIS A 230 -0.55 -8.89 -4.21
CA HIS A 230 -1.27 -8.53 -2.98
C HIS A 230 -1.48 -9.73 -2.06
N ALA A 231 -1.80 -9.44 -0.82
CA ALA A 231 -2.28 -10.40 0.18
C ALA A 231 -3.42 -9.77 0.97
N VAL A 232 -4.32 -10.60 1.44
CA VAL A 232 -5.42 -10.18 2.31
C VAL A 232 -5.02 -10.41 3.75
N VAL A 233 -5.27 -9.43 4.61
CA VAL A 233 -5.02 -9.47 6.06
C VAL A 233 -6.38 -9.58 6.74
N GLU A 234 -6.61 -10.68 7.42
CA GLU A 234 -7.88 -10.99 8.09
C GLU A 234 -8.03 -10.24 9.43
N GLN A 235 -7.74 -8.94 9.38
CA GLN A 235 -7.91 -8.02 10.51
C GLN A 235 -8.98 -7.00 10.16
N LEU A 236 -10.04 -6.94 10.94
CA LEU A 236 -11.10 -5.94 10.80
C LEU A 236 -10.61 -4.59 11.32
N VAL A 237 -10.53 -3.60 10.43
CA VAL A 237 -9.96 -2.29 10.76
C VAL A 237 -11.00 -1.20 11.00
N GLY A 238 -12.25 -1.43 10.64
CA GLY A 238 -13.32 -0.45 10.79
C GLY A 238 -14.51 -0.72 9.91
N THR A 239 -15.37 0.28 9.78
CA THR A 239 -16.58 0.25 8.97
C THR A 239 -16.43 1.17 7.76
N ALA A 240 -16.67 0.63 6.57
CA ALA A 240 -16.63 1.39 5.31
C ALA A 240 -17.98 2.09 5.08
N ASN A 241 -18.17 3.27 5.64
CA ASN A 241 -19.41 4.03 5.56
C ASN A 241 -19.58 4.64 4.16
N PHE A 242 -20.68 4.32 3.50
CA PHE A 242 -21.02 4.84 2.17
C PHE A 242 -22.52 5.13 1.99
N ASN A 243 -23.31 4.81 3.01
CA ASN A 243 -24.77 4.87 2.97
C ASN A 243 -25.31 6.19 3.55
N PHE A 244 -24.76 7.32 3.08
CA PHE A 244 -25.18 8.68 3.49
C PHE A 244 -26.27 9.26 2.60
N SER A 245 -26.33 8.87 1.33
CA SER A 245 -27.35 9.28 0.38
C SER A 245 -27.74 8.13 -0.54
N ALA A 246 -28.88 8.30 -1.23
CA ALA A 246 -29.36 7.36 -2.23
C ALA A 246 -28.29 7.08 -3.30
N TYR A 247 -27.69 8.15 -3.83
CA TYR A 247 -26.67 8.04 -4.88
C TYR A 247 -25.37 7.41 -4.37
N SER A 248 -24.85 7.82 -3.21
CA SER A 248 -23.60 7.26 -2.67
C SER A 248 -23.73 5.76 -2.38
N THR A 249 -24.90 5.33 -1.88
CA THR A 249 -25.19 3.92 -1.60
C THR A 249 -25.31 3.11 -2.89
N TRP A 250 -26.12 3.60 -3.82
CA TRP A 250 -26.28 2.99 -5.15
C TRP A 250 -24.93 2.89 -5.88
N LYS A 251 -24.17 3.99 -5.95
CA LYS A 251 -22.87 4.08 -6.60
C LYS A 251 -21.89 3.04 -6.09
N THR A 252 -21.82 2.87 -4.75
CA THR A 252 -20.91 1.91 -4.13
C THR A 252 -21.32 0.48 -4.43
N ALA A 253 -22.61 0.14 -4.30
CA ALA A 253 -23.14 -1.17 -4.62
C ALA A 253 -22.94 -1.51 -6.11
N PHE A 254 -23.25 -0.56 -7.00
CA PHE A 254 -23.08 -0.73 -8.44
C PHE A 254 -21.62 -1.07 -8.81
N ARG A 255 -20.68 -0.27 -8.37
CA ARG A 255 -19.26 -0.46 -8.68
C ARG A 255 -18.70 -1.75 -8.08
N GLU A 256 -19.08 -2.08 -6.86
CA GLU A 256 -18.62 -3.32 -6.22
C GLU A 256 -19.16 -4.55 -6.94
N CYS A 257 -20.45 -4.56 -7.27
CA CYS A 257 -21.07 -5.68 -7.99
C CYS A 257 -20.54 -5.83 -9.42
N ILE A 258 -20.17 -4.75 -10.12
CA ILE A 258 -19.47 -4.83 -11.41
C ILE A 258 -18.16 -5.63 -11.27
N LYS A 259 -17.35 -5.34 -10.25
CA LYS A 259 -16.10 -6.08 -9.98
C LYS A 259 -16.37 -7.56 -9.69
N LEU A 260 -17.39 -7.85 -8.87
CA LEU A 260 -17.78 -9.21 -8.53
C LEU A 260 -18.29 -10.00 -9.75
N CYS A 261 -19.09 -9.38 -10.61
CA CYS A 261 -19.52 -9.97 -11.88
C CYS A 261 -18.34 -10.26 -12.82
N HIS A 262 -17.35 -9.37 -12.85
CA HIS A 262 -16.19 -9.54 -13.72
C HIS A 262 -15.26 -10.65 -13.23
N LYS A 263 -15.07 -10.79 -11.94
CA LYS A 263 -14.12 -11.75 -11.33
C LYS A 263 -14.60 -13.19 -11.39
N GLN A 264 -15.88 -13.46 -11.24
CA GLN A 264 -16.60 -14.76 -11.40
C GLN A 264 -16.09 -15.96 -10.59
N ASP A 265 -15.15 -15.81 -9.64
CA ASP A 265 -14.80 -16.90 -8.72
C ASP A 265 -15.93 -17.19 -7.71
N GLU A 266 -15.90 -18.34 -7.04
CA GLU A 266 -16.95 -18.76 -6.11
C GLU A 266 -17.17 -17.76 -4.97
N ARG A 267 -16.10 -17.21 -4.39
CA ARG A 267 -16.21 -16.20 -3.32
C ARG A 267 -16.86 -14.92 -3.84
N SER A 268 -16.56 -14.54 -5.07
CA SER A 268 -17.17 -13.37 -5.71
C SER A 268 -18.67 -13.59 -5.97
N LYS A 269 -19.08 -14.79 -6.37
CA LYS A 269 -20.50 -15.16 -6.55
C LYS A 269 -21.25 -15.15 -5.21
N GLU A 270 -20.66 -15.70 -4.15
CA GLU A 270 -21.25 -15.68 -2.80
C GLU A 270 -21.47 -14.25 -2.31
N ARG A 271 -20.44 -13.37 -2.46
CA ARG A 271 -20.56 -11.96 -2.10
C ARG A 271 -21.59 -11.24 -2.93
N LEU A 272 -21.61 -11.47 -4.25
CA LEU A 272 -22.61 -10.88 -5.14
C LEU A 272 -24.03 -11.26 -4.72
N ASN A 273 -24.25 -12.52 -4.33
CA ASN A 273 -25.55 -12.96 -3.82
C ASN A 273 -25.95 -12.18 -2.55
N VAL A 274 -25.02 -11.93 -1.63
CA VAL A 274 -25.30 -11.12 -0.44
C VAL A 274 -25.66 -9.69 -0.84
N TRP A 275 -24.91 -9.06 -1.75
CA TRP A 275 -25.21 -7.72 -2.25
C TRP A 275 -26.60 -7.61 -2.92
N LEU A 276 -27.06 -8.68 -3.57
CA LEU A 276 -28.36 -8.74 -4.25
C LEU A 276 -29.54 -9.01 -3.32
N THR A 277 -29.28 -9.60 -2.14
CA THR A 277 -30.36 -10.14 -1.28
C THR A 277 -30.42 -9.54 0.11
N LYS A 278 -29.31 -8.95 0.60
CA LYS A 278 -29.22 -8.39 1.95
C LYS A 278 -28.92 -6.89 1.90
N ALA A 279 -29.79 -6.09 2.52
CA ALA A 279 -29.50 -4.69 2.80
C ALA A 279 -30.36 -4.22 3.97
N GLU A 280 -29.70 -3.54 4.92
CA GLU A 280 -30.29 -2.99 6.13
C GLU A 280 -29.79 -1.56 6.38
N GLY A 281 -30.52 -0.79 7.17
CA GLY A 281 -30.15 0.59 7.55
C GLY A 281 -30.50 1.64 6.51
N ASN A 282 -29.83 2.79 6.62
CA ASN A 282 -30.11 3.93 5.76
C ASN A 282 -29.82 3.63 4.28
N PHE A 283 -30.76 4.00 3.41
CA PHE A 283 -30.67 3.83 1.95
C PHE A 283 -30.45 2.38 1.50
N ALA A 284 -30.88 1.38 2.30
CA ALA A 284 -30.72 -0.04 2.01
C ALA A 284 -31.32 -0.44 0.65
N GLU A 285 -32.47 0.12 0.28
CA GLU A 285 -33.12 -0.10 -1.00
C GLU A 285 -32.23 0.30 -2.18
N TYR A 286 -31.46 1.38 -2.06
CA TYR A 286 -30.52 1.83 -3.10
C TYR A 286 -29.28 0.93 -3.21
N CYS A 287 -28.91 0.24 -2.14
CA CYS A 287 -27.90 -0.81 -2.20
C CYS A 287 -28.36 -1.97 -3.09
N LEU A 288 -29.59 -2.46 -2.87
CA LEU A 288 -30.18 -3.54 -3.69
C LEU A 288 -30.40 -3.10 -5.14
N LEU A 289 -30.86 -1.86 -5.34
CA LEU A 289 -31.02 -1.30 -6.69
C LEU A 289 -29.68 -1.22 -7.41
N GLY A 290 -28.64 -0.66 -6.79
CA GLY A 290 -27.32 -0.54 -7.38
C GLY A 290 -26.71 -1.91 -7.72
N SER A 291 -26.93 -2.91 -6.87
CA SER A 291 -26.46 -4.27 -7.11
C SER A 291 -27.15 -4.93 -8.31
N LYS A 292 -28.47 -4.76 -8.45
CA LYS A 292 -29.25 -5.27 -9.59
C LYS A 292 -28.86 -4.56 -10.89
N ASP A 293 -28.72 -3.23 -10.84
CA ASP A 293 -28.32 -2.44 -11.97
C ASP A 293 -26.92 -2.81 -12.49
N ALA A 294 -26.02 -3.16 -11.57
CA ALA A 294 -24.68 -3.63 -11.92
C ALA A 294 -24.72 -4.94 -12.73
N VAL A 295 -25.52 -5.91 -12.28
CA VAL A 295 -25.69 -7.20 -12.99
C VAL A 295 -26.30 -6.97 -14.36
N GLU A 296 -27.35 -6.13 -14.44
CA GLU A 296 -27.99 -5.75 -15.71
C GLU A 296 -26.99 -5.10 -16.66
N TYR A 297 -26.25 -4.09 -16.19
CA TYR A 297 -25.25 -3.38 -16.98
C TYR A 297 -24.13 -4.33 -17.46
N TYR A 298 -23.61 -5.18 -16.57
CA TYR A 298 -22.57 -6.16 -16.92
C TYR A 298 -23.04 -7.08 -18.06
N ASN A 299 -24.28 -7.57 -18.01
CA ASN A 299 -24.86 -8.41 -19.04
C ASN A 299 -25.06 -7.66 -20.37
N ILE A 300 -25.56 -6.40 -20.31
CA ILE A 300 -25.74 -5.57 -21.50
C ILE A 300 -24.41 -5.31 -22.21
N VAL A 301 -23.35 -5.00 -21.46
CA VAL A 301 -22.02 -4.73 -22.06
C VAL A 301 -21.24 -6.01 -22.36
N ASN A 302 -21.79 -7.17 -21.97
CA ASN A 302 -21.20 -8.49 -22.18
C ASN A 302 -19.73 -8.58 -21.73
N GLY A 303 -19.45 -8.04 -20.53
CA GLY A 303 -18.09 -8.02 -19.95
C GLY A 303 -17.07 -7.18 -20.72
N ASN A 304 -17.50 -6.31 -21.65
CA ASN A 304 -16.59 -5.44 -22.39
C ASN A 304 -15.83 -4.51 -21.42
N TYR A 305 -14.52 -4.70 -21.36
CA TYR A 305 -13.67 -4.04 -20.38
C TYR A 305 -13.70 -2.50 -20.48
N GLU A 306 -13.63 -1.95 -21.68
CA GLU A 306 -13.65 -0.49 -21.88
C GLU A 306 -14.94 0.13 -21.35
N LYS A 307 -16.08 -0.54 -21.59
CA LYS A 307 -17.37 -0.10 -21.06
C LYS A 307 -17.45 -0.26 -19.53
N LEU A 308 -16.86 -1.32 -18.97
CA LEU A 308 -16.77 -1.48 -17.51
C LEU A 308 -15.92 -0.39 -16.87
N MET A 309 -14.87 0.08 -17.54
CA MET A 309 -14.05 1.20 -17.07
C MET A 309 -14.79 2.51 -16.93
N LEU A 310 -15.85 2.75 -17.71
CA LEU A 310 -16.71 3.94 -17.56
C LEU A 310 -17.32 4.06 -16.16
N THR A 311 -17.49 2.94 -15.46
CA THR A 311 -18.00 2.95 -14.07
C THR A 311 -17.06 3.63 -13.06
N TYR A 312 -15.86 4.02 -13.48
CA TYR A 312 -14.89 4.81 -12.72
C TYR A 312 -14.86 6.28 -13.13
N GLU A 313 -15.59 6.65 -14.18
CA GLU A 313 -15.77 8.05 -14.60
C GLU A 313 -16.98 8.64 -13.87
N TRP A 314 -16.72 9.64 -12.99
CA TRP A 314 -17.74 10.18 -12.10
C TRP A 314 -18.94 10.77 -12.82
N ASP A 315 -18.69 11.57 -13.86
CA ASP A 315 -19.76 12.22 -14.65
C ASP A 315 -20.62 11.19 -15.38
N TRP A 316 -19.97 10.14 -15.93
CA TRP A 316 -20.69 9.05 -16.58
C TRP A 316 -21.59 8.32 -15.58
N LEU A 317 -21.07 8.00 -14.40
CA LEU A 317 -21.76 7.23 -13.38
C LEU A 317 -22.98 8.01 -12.82
N GLU A 318 -22.80 9.31 -12.59
CA GLU A 318 -23.86 10.19 -12.14
C GLU A 318 -24.96 10.34 -13.23
N ASN A 319 -24.57 10.54 -14.49
CA ASN A 319 -25.50 10.61 -15.62
C ASN A 319 -26.24 9.30 -15.82
N TYR A 320 -25.58 8.16 -15.67
CA TYR A 320 -26.24 6.85 -15.75
C TYR A 320 -27.31 6.71 -14.66
N TYR A 321 -27.00 7.06 -13.41
CA TYR A 321 -27.94 7.04 -12.31
C TYR A 321 -29.13 7.96 -12.57
N LYS A 322 -28.88 9.23 -12.90
CA LYS A 322 -29.93 10.22 -13.18
C LYS A 322 -30.86 9.78 -14.32
N THR A 323 -30.29 9.28 -15.40
CA THR A 323 -31.07 8.80 -16.56
C THR A 323 -31.95 7.61 -16.19
N LYS A 324 -31.38 6.65 -15.44
CA LYS A 324 -32.10 5.43 -15.05
C LYS A 324 -33.30 5.73 -14.13
N TYR A 325 -33.12 6.65 -13.20
CA TYR A 325 -34.15 7.01 -12.20
C TYR A 325 -34.96 8.27 -12.54
N ARG A 326 -34.66 8.90 -13.67
CA ARG A 326 -35.37 10.11 -14.17
C ARG A 326 -35.32 11.27 -13.16
N ILE A 327 -34.20 11.52 -12.55
CA ILE A 327 -33.95 12.54 -11.53
C ILE A 327 -33.20 13.73 -12.15
#